data_8151d079202b8e9bba198c8857967c87
#
_entry.id   8151d079202b8e9bba198c8857967c87
#
_cell.length_a   1.000
_cell.length_b   1.000
_cell.length_c   1.000
_cell.angle_alpha   90.00
_cell.angle_beta   90.00
_cell.angle_gamma   90.00
#
_symmetry.space_group_name_H-M   'P 1'
#
loop_
_entity.id
_entity.type
_entity.pdbx_description
1 polymer ?
#
loop_
_entity_poly.entity_id
_entity_poly.type
_entity_poly.pdbx_seq_one_letter_code
_entity_poly.pdbx_strand_id
1 'polypeptide(L)'
;PNLLDGSKRVLDKSEMMNLIHKALPDLPDEVKRVIVYYVDVEDIDELRQFIHDENQQTLIEFELRDLKQVLDEVVMEDEAEWSLEEAKDPLGMSMGWKLTMKSFHSDRVKRKVDEFNLKGEQQTLKKKADGKKARFVPIKLSDEGLETIEWLSVDCAHAEKSAPWHSDMEIRIEKTGTVTINGKKTNDYWDGTILSENKPLRLKIRNVCGDETVFEI
;
A
#
# COMPACT_ATOMS: atom_id res chain seq x y z
N PRO A 1 -10.04 27.67 -5.56
CA PRO A 1 -9.06 28.49 -6.25
C PRO A 1 -7.68 27.92 -5.99
N ASN A 2 -6.87 27.72 -7.05
CA ASN A 2 -5.47 27.34 -6.91
C ASN A 2 -4.70 28.55 -6.41
N LEU A 3 -4.44 28.59 -5.12
CA LEU A 3 -3.69 29.66 -4.46
C LEU A 3 -2.16 29.44 -4.53
N LEU A 4 -1.73 28.25 -4.96
CA LEU A 4 -0.33 27.85 -5.09
C LEU A 4 0.04 27.68 -6.57
N ASP A 5 1.32 27.91 -6.88
CA ASP A 5 1.86 27.65 -8.21
C ASP A 5 1.74 26.13 -8.53
N GLY A 6 0.80 25.78 -9.40
CA GLY A 6 0.55 24.38 -9.78
C GLY A 6 1.69 23.74 -10.57
N SER A 7 2.75 24.46 -10.89
CA SER A 7 3.97 23.93 -11.50
C SER A 7 4.90 23.27 -10.48
N LYS A 8 4.81 23.64 -9.21
CA LYS A 8 5.58 23.05 -8.13
C LYS A 8 4.85 21.83 -7.56
N ARG A 9 5.55 20.72 -7.47
CA ARG A 9 5.02 19.45 -6.91
C ARG A 9 5.39 19.24 -5.44
N VAL A 10 6.38 19.96 -4.94
CA VAL A 10 6.92 19.84 -3.57
C VAL A 10 6.54 21.09 -2.79
N LEU A 11 5.87 20.91 -1.65
CA LEU A 11 5.52 21.99 -0.74
C LEU A 11 6.74 22.35 0.12
N ASP A 12 7.15 23.62 0.11
CA ASP A 12 8.21 24.16 0.93
C ASP A 12 7.69 25.26 1.87
N LYS A 13 8.52 25.67 2.83
CA LYS A 13 8.22 26.74 3.77
C LYS A 13 7.96 28.08 3.07
N SER A 14 8.67 28.37 1.98
CA SER A 14 8.51 29.61 1.22
C SER A 14 7.13 29.70 0.58
N GLU A 15 6.60 28.59 0.07
CA GLU A 15 5.25 28.51 -0.46
C GLU A 15 4.19 28.66 0.64
N MET A 16 4.39 28.05 1.80
CA MET A 16 3.50 28.27 2.94
C MET A 16 3.50 29.71 3.42
N MET A 17 4.64 30.37 3.49
CA MET A 17 4.73 31.81 3.78
C MET A 17 3.98 32.65 2.74
N ASN A 18 4.13 32.33 1.46
CA ASN A 18 3.40 33.02 0.40
C ASN A 18 1.88 32.81 0.51
N LEU A 19 1.43 31.60 0.85
CA LEU A 19 0.02 31.32 1.10
C LEU A 19 -0.52 32.20 2.24
N ILE A 20 0.18 32.21 3.36
CA ILE A 20 -0.22 32.95 4.57
C ILE A 20 -0.23 34.47 4.31
N HIS A 21 0.81 35.01 3.71
CA HIS A 21 0.94 36.48 3.56
C HIS A 21 0.24 37.08 2.34
N LYS A 22 0.00 36.27 1.29
CA LYS A 22 -0.61 36.79 0.05
C LYS A 22 -2.06 36.36 -0.13
N ALA A 23 -2.41 35.14 0.26
CA ALA A 23 -3.72 34.59 -0.01
C ALA A 23 -4.70 34.78 1.16
N LEU A 24 -4.21 34.79 2.41
CA LEU A 24 -5.07 34.99 3.58
C LEU A 24 -5.73 36.37 3.64
N PRO A 25 -5.06 37.49 3.32
CA PRO A 25 -5.70 38.80 3.35
C PRO A 25 -6.93 38.90 2.44
N ASP A 26 -7.01 38.04 1.42
CA ASP A 26 -8.13 38.01 0.45
C ASP A 26 -9.26 37.03 0.85
N LEU A 27 -9.10 36.31 1.98
CA LEU A 27 -10.13 35.40 2.47
C LEU A 27 -11.22 36.16 3.25
N PRO A 28 -12.48 35.66 3.19
CA PRO A 28 -13.55 36.21 4.02
C PRO A 28 -13.23 36.10 5.52
N ASP A 29 -13.64 37.10 6.32
CA ASP A 29 -13.43 37.14 7.78
C ASP A 29 -14.02 35.95 8.54
N GLU A 30 -14.89 35.19 7.90
CA GLU A 30 -15.56 34.01 8.45
C GLU A 30 -14.68 32.75 8.42
N VAL A 31 -13.55 32.77 7.66
CA VAL A 31 -12.64 31.64 7.53
C VAL A 31 -11.81 31.52 8.82
N LYS A 32 -12.04 30.42 9.56
CA LYS A 32 -11.30 30.11 10.79
C LYS A 32 -10.29 28.98 10.64
N ARG A 33 -10.34 28.25 9.52
CA ARG A 33 -9.47 27.11 9.28
C ARG A 33 -9.11 27.00 7.82
N VAL A 34 -7.84 26.73 7.55
CA VAL A 34 -7.29 26.48 6.20
C VAL A 34 -6.61 25.11 6.22
N ILE A 35 -7.06 24.23 5.33
CA ILE A 35 -6.44 22.90 5.16
C ILE A 35 -5.61 22.94 3.89
N VAL A 36 -4.32 22.65 4.03
CA VAL A 36 -3.38 22.56 2.91
C VAL A 36 -3.09 21.08 2.63
N TYR A 37 -3.52 20.61 1.45
CA TYR A 37 -3.20 19.27 0.97
C TYR A 37 -1.89 19.32 0.19
N TYR A 38 -0.94 18.45 0.52
CA TYR A 38 0.33 18.31 -0.18
C TYR A 38 0.52 16.88 -0.70
N VAL A 39 1.30 16.72 -1.76
CA VAL A 39 1.70 15.42 -2.32
C VAL A 39 3.10 15.06 -1.87
N ASP A 40 4.03 16.00 -2.01
CA ASP A 40 5.40 15.90 -1.53
C ASP A 40 5.77 17.16 -0.75
N VAL A 41 6.68 17.02 0.20
CA VAL A 41 7.15 18.10 1.07
C VAL A 41 8.67 18.03 1.19
N GLU A 42 9.33 19.19 1.20
CA GLU A 42 10.80 19.26 1.28
C GLU A 42 11.30 18.88 2.68
N ASP A 43 10.74 19.50 3.71
CA ASP A 43 11.02 19.20 5.11
C ASP A 43 9.73 19.28 5.93
N ILE A 44 9.16 18.13 6.28
CA ILE A 44 7.87 18.06 7.00
C ILE A 44 7.98 18.57 8.42
N ASP A 45 9.11 18.39 9.07
CA ASP A 45 9.28 18.77 10.48
C ASP A 45 9.49 20.29 10.59
N GLU A 46 10.28 20.91 9.69
CA GLU A 46 10.40 22.35 9.58
C GLU A 46 9.04 23.01 9.28
N LEU A 47 8.28 22.41 8.36
CA LEU A 47 6.98 22.93 7.97
C LEU A 47 5.94 22.83 9.09
N ARG A 48 5.93 21.74 9.84
CA ARG A 48 5.06 21.55 11.01
C ARG A 48 5.38 22.54 12.13
N GLN A 49 6.68 22.75 12.39
CA GLN A 49 7.10 23.74 13.38
C GLN A 49 6.67 25.15 12.96
N PHE A 50 6.89 25.51 11.71
CA PHE A 50 6.46 26.79 11.16
C PHE A 50 4.95 27.02 11.31
N ILE A 51 4.14 26.02 10.94
CA ILE A 51 2.68 26.10 11.09
C ILE A 51 2.24 26.16 12.55
N HIS A 52 2.92 25.42 13.44
CA HIS A 52 2.64 25.51 14.87
C HIS A 52 2.86 26.95 15.39
N ASP A 53 3.95 27.59 14.97
CA ASP A 53 4.28 28.96 15.39
C ASP A 53 3.27 29.97 14.80
N GLU A 54 2.87 29.83 13.56
CA GLU A 54 1.86 30.66 12.90
C GLU A 54 0.48 30.52 13.55
N ASN A 55 0.07 29.30 13.90
CA ASN A 55 -1.20 29.03 14.58
C ASN A 55 -1.29 29.67 15.96
N GLN A 56 -0.16 30.00 16.59
CA GLN A 56 -0.14 30.75 17.85
C GLN A 56 -0.29 32.28 17.66
N GLN A 57 -0.03 32.79 16.46
CA GLN A 57 0.00 34.22 16.15
C GLN A 57 -1.21 34.68 15.34
N THR A 58 -1.95 33.76 14.72
CA THR A 58 -3.09 34.03 13.84
C THR A 58 -4.40 33.50 14.42
N LEU A 59 -5.53 34.12 14.03
CA LEU A 59 -6.87 33.64 14.37
C LEU A 59 -7.35 32.50 13.45
N ILE A 60 -6.55 32.17 12.42
CA ILE A 60 -6.86 31.12 11.44
C ILE A 60 -5.99 29.92 11.77
N GLU A 61 -6.61 28.76 11.93
CA GLU A 61 -5.94 27.48 12.15
C GLU A 61 -5.50 26.88 10.83
N PHE A 62 -4.21 26.61 10.70
CA PHE A 62 -3.62 25.91 9.54
C PHE A 62 -3.44 24.42 9.88
N GLU A 63 -3.84 23.57 8.95
CA GLU A 63 -3.66 22.12 9.03
C GLU A 63 -3.02 21.60 7.73
N LEU A 64 -1.97 20.81 7.86
CA LEU A 64 -1.37 20.06 6.74
C LEU A 64 -1.98 18.68 6.65
N ARG A 65 -2.37 18.28 5.44
CA ARG A 65 -2.81 16.91 5.14
C ARG A 65 -2.08 16.36 3.94
N ASP A 66 -1.49 15.21 4.13
CA ASP A 66 -0.93 14.42 3.04
C ASP A 66 -2.05 13.95 2.11
N LEU A 67 -2.03 14.41 0.87
CA LEU A 67 -3.04 14.04 -0.13
C LEU A 67 -3.00 12.55 -0.43
N LYS A 68 -1.82 11.91 -0.37
CA LYS A 68 -1.67 10.46 -0.55
C LYS A 68 -2.41 9.70 0.54
N GLN A 69 -2.43 10.22 1.78
CA GLN A 69 -3.19 9.63 2.88
C GLN A 69 -4.71 9.83 2.73
N VAL A 70 -5.13 10.95 2.17
CA VAL A 70 -6.56 11.26 1.95
C VAL A 70 -7.12 10.47 0.76
N LEU A 71 -6.29 10.25 -0.27
CA LEU A 71 -6.63 9.51 -1.49
C LEU A 71 -6.19 8.04 -1.43
N ASP A 72 -6.06 7.51 -0.26
CA ASP A 72 -5.50 6.19 0.09
C ASP A 72 -5.87 5.03 -0.86
N GLU A 73 -7.10 5.05 -1.36
CA GLU A 73 -7.63 4.01 -2.26
C GLU A 73 -7.25 4.25 -3.75
N VAL A 74 -6.74 5.43 -4.09
CA VAL A 74 -6.53 5.83 -5.50
C VAL A 74 -5.06 5.83 -5.91
N VAL A 75 -4.12 5.92 -4.95
CA VAL A 75 -2.68 6.15 -5.23
C VAL A 75 -1.81 4.99 -4.74
N MET A 76 -2.37 3.98 -4.10
CA MET A 76 -1.61 2.82 -3.63
C MET A 76 -1.49 1.80 -4.74
N GLU A 77 -0.27 1.46 -5.07
CA GLU A 77 0.06 0.49 -6.09
C GLU A 77 0.57 -0.80 -5.45
N ASP A 78 0.19 -1.91 -6.06
CA ASP A 78 0.79 -3.21 -5.80
C ASP A 78 1.73 -3.54 -6.96
N GLU A 79 2.93 -3.98 -6.64
CA GLU A 79 3.94 -4.45 -7.60
C GLU A 79 4.16 -5.94 -7.40
N ALA A 80 4.30 -6.68 -8.50
CA ALA A 80 4.54 -8.12 -8.46
C ALA A 80 5.53 -8.54 -9.54
N GLU A 81 6.43 -9.44 -9.19
CA GLU A 81 7.31 -10.12 -10.14
C GLU A 81 7.06 -11.62 -10.11
N TRP A 82 7.06 -12.23 -11.27
CA TRP A 82 6.89 -13.68 -11.45
C TRP A 82 7.69 -14.20 -12.62
N SER A 83 7.81 -15.52 -12.70
CA SER A 83 8.21 -16.23 -13.91
C SER A 83 7.12 -17.18 -14.35
N LEU A 84 6.97 -17.36 -15.65
CA LEU A 84 6.03 -18.29 -16.24
C LEU A 84 6.80 -19.30 -17.11
N GLU A 85 6.58 -20.58 -16.87
CA GLU A 85 7.20 -21.67 -17.62
C GLU A 85 6.22 -22.78 -17.92
N GLU A 86 6.46 -23.53 -18.99
CA GLU A 86 5.71 -24.72 -19.29
C GLU A 86 6.15 -25.85 -18.34
N ALA A 87 5.21 -26.38 -17.57
CA ALA A 87 5.47 -27.54 -16.72
C ALA A 87 5.56 -28.79 -17.58
N LYS A 88 6.66 -29.55 -17.46
CA LYS A 88 6.90 -30.79 -18.21
C LYS A 88 7.06 -31.96 -17.25
N ASP A 89 6.57 -33.11 -17.69
CA ASP A 89 6.82 -34.37 -17.00
C ASP A 89 8.28 -34.85 -17.22
N PRO A 90 8.74 -35.92 -16.53
CA PRO A 90 10.07 -36.49 -16.71
C PRO A 90 10.36 -37.01 -18.14
N LEU A 91 9.32 -37.21 -18.95
CA LEU A 91 9.42 -37.62 -20.35
C LEU A 91 9.39 -36.42 -21.30
N GLY A 92 9.28 -35.18 -20.77
CA GLY A 92 9.28 -33.95 -21.54
C GLY A 92 7.92 -33.57 -22.14
N MET A 93 6.83 -34.26 -21.76
CA MET A 93 5.48 -33.89 -22.20
C MET A 93 4.93 -32.74 -21.36
N SER A 94 4.18 -31.83 -22.02
CA SER A 94 3.55 -30.70 -21.35
C SER A 94 2.51 -31.18 -20.33
N MET A 95 2.62 -30.69 -19.10
CA MET A 95 1.67 -30.91 -18.02
C MET A 95 0.87 -29.64 -17.67
N GLY A 96 0.99 -28.60 -18.50
CA GLY A 96 0.39 -27.30 -18.24
C GLY A 96 1.43 -26.21 -18.01
N TRP A 97 1.07 -25.21 -17.22
CA TRP A 97 1.89 -24.03 -16.97
C TRP A 97 2.12 -23.84 -15.48
N LYS A 98 3.31 -23.38 -15.15
CA LYS A 98 3.73 -23.05 -13.80
C LYS A 98 4.09 -21.59 -13.73
N LEU A 99 3.35 -20.81 -12.94
CA LEU A 99 3.69 -19.46 -12.57
C LEU A 99 4.35 -19.49 -11.20
N THR A 100 5.52 -18.89 -11.06
CA THR A 100 6.28 -18.80 -9.81
C THR A 100 6.40 -17.34 -9.43
N MET A 101 5.85 -16.96 -8.28
CA MET A 101 6.00 -15.63 -7.71
C MET A 101 7.44 -15.43 -7.22
N LYS A 102 8.01 -14.28 -7.54
CA LYS A 102 9.35 -13.86 -7.07
C LYS A 102 9.24 -12.82 -5.97
N SER A 103 8.37 -11.83 -6.18
CA SER A 103 8.11 -10.79 -5.19
C SER A 103 6.69 -10.26 -5.33
N PHE A 104 6.19 -9.71 -4.22
CA PHE A 104 4.95 -8.94 -4.19
C PHE A 104 5.05 -7.83 -3.15
N HIS A 105 4.88 -6.58 -3.57
CA HIS A 105 4.96 -5.41 -2.72
C HIS A 105 3.66 -4.62 -2.82
N SER A 106 3.07 -4.32 -1.67
CA SER A 106 1.87 -3.51 -1.56
C SER A 106 2.15 -2.30 -0.67
N ASP A 107 2.00 -1.11 -1.21
CA ASP A 107 2.16 0.14 -0.46
C ASP A 107 1.21 0.20 0.74
N ARG A 108 -0.02 -0.30 0.58
CA ARG A 108 -1.00 -0.33 1.66
C ARG A 108 -0.59 -1.26 2.79
N VAL A 109 -0.11 -2.45 2.47
CA VAL A 109 0.36 -3.41 3.48
C VAL A 109 1.57 -2.83 4.22
N LYS A 110 2.56 -2.30 3.50
CA LYS A 110 3.75 -1.66 4.07
C LYS A 110 3.35 -0.56 5.06
N ARG A 111 2.47 0.35 4.65
CA ARG A 111 2.01 1.43 5.52
C ARG A 111 1.27 0.91 6.76
N LYS A 112 0.40 -0.10 6.62
CA LYS A 112 -0.28 -0.69 7.78
C LYS A 112 0.69 -1.34 8.76
N VAL A 113 1.74 -1.98 8.28
CA VAL A 113 2.82 -2.54 9.11
C VAL A 113 3.58 -1.42 9.82
N ASP A 114 3.96 -0.36 9.12
CA ASP A 114 4.66 0.79 9.69
C ASP A 114 3.82 1.49 10.78
N GLU A 115 2.54 1.72 10.51
CA GLU A 115 1.60 2.28 11.51
C GLU A 115 1.47 1.38 12.74
N PHE A 116 1.37 0.07 12.55
CA PHE A 116 1.31 -0.89 13.63
C PHE A 116 2.58 -0.87 14.49
N ASN A 117 3.73 -0.88 13.84
CA ASN A 117 5.04 -0.84 14.48
C ASN A 117 5.20 0.45 15.30
N LEU A 118 4.90 1.61 14.71
CA LEU A 118 4.97 2.90 15.39
C LEU A 118 4.06 2.94 16.62
N LYS A 119 2.80 2.50 16.49
CA LYS A 119 1.85 2.46 17.62
C LYS A 119 2.35 1.52 18.73
N GLY A 120 2.88 0.35 18.37
CA GLY A 120 3.44 -0.62 19.31
C GLY A 120 4.63 -0.08 20.09
N GLU A 121 5.54 0.61 19.43
CA GLU A 121 6.69 1.28 20.05
C GLU A 121 6.25 2.38 21.01
N GLN A 122 5.35 3.28 20.56
CA GLN A 122 4.83 4.37 21.40
C GLN A 122 4.12 3.85 22.65
N GLN A 123 3.28 2.81 22.51
CA GLN A 123 2.62 2.20 23.66
C GLN A 123 3.61 1.56 24.63
N THR A 124 4.67 0.96 24.10
CA THR A 124 5.73 0.34 24.92
C THR A 124 6.51 1.40 25.70
N LEU A 125 6.83 2.52 25.04
CA LEU A 125 7.50 3.65 25.71
C LEU A 125 6.63 4.25 26.82
N LYS A 126 5.33 4.47 26.59
CA LYS A 126 4.38 4.94 27.60
C LYS A 126 4.31 4.00 28.81
N LYS A 127 4.20 2.67 28.57
CA LYS A 127 4.16 1.67 29.65
C LYS A 127 5.46 1.65 30.46
N LYS A 128 6.62 1.81 29.80
CA LYS A 128 7.92 1.89 30.49
C LYS A 128 8.04 3.16 31.32
N ALA A 129 7.55 4.30 30.83
CA ALA A 129 7.49 5.56 31.59
C ALA A 129 6.63 5.43 32.86
N ASP A 130 5.56 4.62 32.79
CA ASP A 130 4.70 4.27 33.93
C ASP A 130 5.32 3.21 34.87
N GLY A 131 6.59 2.85 34.69
CA GLY A 131 7.27 1.82 35.49
C GLY A 131 6.85 0.37 35.21
N LYS A 132 6.10 0.11 34.12
CA LYS A 132 5.62 -1.22 33.73
C LYS A 132 6.63 -1.93 32.82
N LYS A 133 6.79 -3.23 32.99
CA LYS A 133 7.55 -4.05 32.06
C LYS A 133 6.73 -4.18 30.75
N ALA A 134 7.30 -3.70 29.64
CA ALA A 134 6.69 -3.84 28.33
C ALA A 134 7.74 -4.17 27.26
N ARG A 135 7.40 -5.08 26.35
CA ARG A 135 8.20 -5.44 25.19
C ARG A 135 7.30 -5.43 23.97
N PHE A 136 7.80 -4.88 22.88
CA PHE A 136 7.17 -4.93 21.57
C PHE A 136 8.20 -5.51 20.59
N VAL A 137 7.72 -6.35 19.67
CA VAL A 137 8.52 -6.89 18.57
C VAL A 137 7.88 -6.37 17.30
N PRO A 138 8.54 -5.50 16.54
CA PRO A 138 8.01 -4.98 15.30
C PRO A 138 7.88 -6.09 14.25
N ILE A 139 6.87 -5.98 13.41
CA ILE A 139 6.72 -6.81 12.22
C ILE A 139 7.74 -6.34 11.19
N LYS A 140 8.44 -7.29 10.58
CA LYS A 140 9.33 -7.07 9.44
C LYS A 140 8.83 -7.91 8.29
N LEU A 141 8.61 -7.27 7.16
CA LEU A 141 8.32 -7.95 5.90
C LEU A 141 9.63 -8.50 5.31
N SER A 142 9.54 -9.61 4.59
CA SER A 142 10.65 -10.13 3.80
C SER A 142 10.92 -9.23 2.57
N ASP A 143 12.09 -9.40 1.97
CA ASP A 143 12.44 -8.66 0.76
C ASP A 143 11.57 -9.10 -0.44
N GLU A 144 11.07 -10.32 -0.42
CA GLU A 144 10.15 -10.84 -1.43
C GLU A 144 8.70 -10.42 -1.18
N GLY A 145 8.29 -10.19 0.07
CA GLY A 145 6.96 -9.75 0.47
C GLY A 145 5.83 -10.76 0.25
N LEU A 146 6.14 -12.02 -0.08
CA LEU A 146 5.16 -13.05 -0.45
C LEU A 146 4.22 -13.42 0.70
N GLU A 147 4.64 -13.23 1.94
CA GLU A 147 3.83 -13.44 3.14
C GLU A 147 2.64 -12.46 3.25
N THR A 148 2.61 -11.44 2.39
CA THR A 148 1.52 -10.46 2.35
C THR A 148 0.40 -10.84 1.38
N ILE A 149 0.55 -11.95 0.66
CA ILE A 149 -0.46 -12.49 -0.25
C ILE A 149 -1.45 -13.36 0.53
N GLU A 150 -2.75 -13.08 0.39
CA GLU A 150 -3.82 -13.91 0.96
C GLU A 150 -4.41 -14.86 -0.08
N TRP A 151 -4.48 -14.42 -1.34
CA TRP A 151 -5.12 -15.19 -2.40
C TRP A 151 -4.54 -14.82 -3.76
N LEU A 152 -4.43 -15.83 -4.64
CA LEU A 152 -4.04 -15.66 -6.04
C LEU A 152 -5.03 -16.41 -6.93
N SER A 153 -5.27 -15.85 -8.13
CA SER A 153 -6.00 -16.56 -9.17
C SER A 153 -5.42 -16.22 -10.54
N VAL A 154 -5.48 -17.16 -11.46
CA VAL A 154 -5.09 -16.94 -12.85
C VAL A 154 -6.30 -17.07 -13.77
N ASP A 155 -6.32 -16.23 -14.81
CA ASP A 155 -7.27 -16.26 -15.91
C ASP A 155 -6.50 -16.65 -17.18
N CYS A 156 -6.91 -17.75 -17.79
CA CYS A 156 -6.35 -18.26 -19.04
C CYS A 156 -7.23 -17.96 -20.24
N ALA A 157 -8.41 -17.34 -20.03
CA ALA A 157 -9.40 -17.08 -21.08
C ALA A 157 -9.30 -15.68 -21.68
N HIS A 158 -8.93 -14.68 -20.87
CA HIS A 158 -8.99 -13.27 -21.26
C HIS A 158 -7.65 -12.58 -20.96
N ALA A 159 -7.07 -11.92 -21.99
CA ALA A 159 -5.85 -11.14 -21.84
C ALA A 159 -6.12 -9.70 -21.41
N GLU A 160 -7.26 -9.12 -21.82
CA GLU A 160 -7.55 -7.71 -21.58
C GLU A 160 -7.92 -7.46 -20.10
N LYS A 161 -7.28 -6.48 -19.46
CA LYS A 161 -7.49 -6.11 -18.06
C LYS A 161 -8.94 -5.75 -17.74
N SER A 162 -9.67 -5.16 -18.71
CA SER A 162 -11.08 -4.76 -18.61
C SER A 162 -12.08 -5.90 -18.77
N ALA A 163 -11.66 -7.07 -19.29
CA ALA A 163 -12.55 -8.20 -19.48
C ALA A 163 -13.01 -8.77 -18.13
N PRO A 164 -14.22 -9.36 -18.06
CA PRO A 164 -14.68 -10.06 -16.87
C PRO A 164 -13.65 -11.10 -16.41
N TRP A 165 -13.48 -11.22 -15.09
CA TRP A 165 -12.53 -12.18 -14.53
C TRP A 165 -13.06 -13.61 -14.67
N HIS A 166 -12.26 -14.50 -15.25
CA HIS A 166 -12.49 -15.94 -15.25
C HIS A 166 -11.42 -16.62 -14.40
N SER A 167 -11.83 -17.36 -13.38
CA SER A 167 -10.88 -18.04 -12.48
C SER A 167 -10.67 -19.48 -12.96
N ASP A 168 -9.57 -19.73 -13.65
CA ASP A 168 -9.19 -21.09 -14.10
C ASP A 168 -8.53 -21.88 -12.97
N MET A 169 -7.74 -21.19 -12.15
CA MET A 169 -7.09 -21.74 -10.98
C MET A 169 -7.03 -20.67 -9.89
N GLU A 170 -7.27 -21.08 -8.64
CA GLU A 170 -7.13 -20.20 -7.49
C GLU A 170 -6.43 -20.92 -6.31
N ILE A 171 -5.64 -20.14 -5.59
CA ILE A 171 -4.98 -20.55 -4.35
C ILE A 171 -5.30 -19.52 -3.28
N ARG A 172 -5.83 -19.99 -2.17
CA ARG A 172 -5.97 -19.21 -0.95
C ARG A 172 -4.95 -19.67 0.09
N ILE A 173 -4.22 -18.73 0.64
CA ILE A 173 -3.21 -18.98 1.67
C ILE A 173 -3.88 -18.75 3.02
N GLU A 174 -3.94 -19.78 3.84
CA GLU A 174 -4.51 -19.72 5.17
C GLU A 174 -3.51 -19.08 6.16
N LYS A 175 -4.00 -18.58 7.29
CA LYS A 175 -3.15 -17.96 8.33
C LYS A 175 -2.05 -18.87 8.86
N THR A 176 -2.20 -20.17 8.71
CA THR A 176 -1.20 -21.20 9.07
C THR A 176 -0.13 -21.40 8.00
N GLY A 177 -0.28 -20.78 6.84
CA GLY A 177 0.57 -20.96 5.66
C GLY A 177 0.15 -22.14 4.79
N THR A 178 -0.83 -22.96 5.20
CA THR A 178 -1.39 -24.02 4.36
C THR A 178 -2.30 -23.44 3.28
N VAL A 179 -2.52 -24.17 2.20
CA VAL A 179 -3.27 -23.68 1.04
C VAL A 179 -4.61 -24.39 0.84
N THR A 180 -5.55 -23.62 0.32
CA THR A 180 -6.80 -24.11 -0.25
C THR A 180 -6.72 -23.89 -1.75
N ILE A 181 -6.81 -24.94 -2.55
CA ILE A 181 -6.71 -24.92 -4.02
C ILE A 181 -8.09 -25.20 -4.62
N ASN A 182 -8.62 -24.28 -5.43
CA ASN A 182 -9.97 -24.37 -6.03
C ASN A 182 -11.03 -24.75 -5.00
N GLY A 183 -11.00 -24.12 -3.83
CA GLY A 183 -11.93 -24.38 -2.71
C GLY A 183 -11.67 -25.68 -1.92
N LYS A 184 -10.68 -26.49 -2.28
CA LYS A 184 -10.31 -27.71 -1.56
C LYS A 184 -9.13 -27.45 -0.63
N LYS A 185 -9.32 -27.66 0.68
CA LYS A 185 -8.25 -27.54 1.68
C LYS A 185 -7.19 -28.62 1.47
N THR A 186 -5.94 -28.21 1.60
CA THR A 186 -4.78 -29.12 1.62
C THR A 186 -4.03 -28.99 2.95
N ASN A 187 -3.08 -29.89 3.18
CA ASN A 187 -2.13 -29.78 4.29
C ASN A 187 -0.77 -29.26 3.82
N ASP A 188 -0.68 -28.87 2.55
CA ASP A 188 0.56 -28.39 1.95
C ASP A 188 0.75 -26.90 2.23
N TYR A 189 1.96 -26.49 2.46
CA TYR A 189 2.34 -25.09 2.54
C TYR A 189 2.54 -24.52 1.14
N TRP A 190 2.21 -23.24 0.98
CA TRP A 190 2.44 -22.58 -0.29
C TRP A 190 3.94 -22.45 -0.58
N ASP A 191 4.32 -22.82 -1.77
CA ASP A 191 5.70 -22.80 -2.28
C ASP A 191 5.98 -21.63 -3.24
N GLY A 192 5.09 -20.65 -3.29
CA GLY A 192 5.20 -19.50 -4.21
C GLY A 192 4.70 -19.80 -5.62
N THR A 193 4.12 -20.98 -5.89
CA THR A 193 3.70 -21.37 -7.24
C THR A 193 2.19 -21.51 -7.39
N ILE A 194 1.73 -21.35 -8.64
CA ILE A 194 0.38 -21.72 -9.08
C ILE A 194 0.49 -22.47 -10.41
N LEU A 195 -0.20 -23.61 -10.50
CA LEU A 195 -0.22 -24.45 -11.70
C LEU A 195 -1.55 -24.28 -12.41
N SER A 196 -1.54 -24.25 -13.76
CA SER A 196 -2.74 -24.19 -14.58
C SER A 196 -2.60 -25.11 -15.81
N GLU A 197 -3.72 -25.64 -16.31
CA GLU A 197 -3.72 -26.47 -17.50
C GLU A 197 -3.38 -25.65 -18.77
N ASN A 198 -3.96 -24.45 -18.85
CA ASN A 198 -3.76 -23.52 -19.96
C ASN A 198 -2.80 -22.40 -19.56
N LYS A 199 -2.20 -21.74 -20.57
CA LYS A 199 -1.31 -20.60 -20.35
C LYS A 199 -2.06 -19.45 -19.67
N PRO A 200 -1.62 -19.01 -18.47
CA PRO A 200 -2.16 -17.82 -17.83
C PRO A 200 -1.96 -16.57 -18.70
N LEU A 201 -2.97 -15.75 -18.80
CA LEU A 201 -2.98 -14.46 -19.49
C LEU A 201 -3.06 -13.28 -18.51
N ARG A 202 -3.69 -13.51 -17.34
CA ARG A 202 -3.78 -12.53 -16.27
C ARG A 202 -3.59 -13.20 -14.91
N LEU A 203 -3.02 -12.44 -13.99
CA LEU A 203 -2.85 -12.82 -12.59
C LEU A 203 -3.60 -11.83 -11.72
N LYS A 204 -4.44 -12.31 -10.81
CA LYS A 204 -5.07 -11.51 -9.78
C LYS A 204 -4.50 -11.89 -8.42
N ILE A 205 -4.10 -10.91 -7.65
CA ILE A 205 -3.57 -11.09 -6.30
C ILE A 205 -4.44 -10.29 -5.33
N ARG A 206 -4.79 -10.91 -4.21
CA ARG A 206 -5.37 -10.23 -3.05
C ARG A 206 -4.35 -10.23 -1.92
N ASN A 207 -4.09 -9.05 -1.39
CA ASN A 207 -3.19 -8.89 -0.26
C ASN A 207 -3.92 -9.10 1.09
N VAL A 208 -3.17 -9.20 2.19
CA VAL A 208 -3.70 -9.38 3.56
C VAL A 208 -4.55 -8.20 4.06
N CYS A 209 -4.55 -7.07 3.38
CA CYS A 209 -5.45 -5.94 3.64
C CYS A 209 -6.80 -6.05 2.89
N GLY A 210 -6.93 -7.04 1.99
CA GLY A 210 -8.13 -7.32 1.22
C GLY A 210 -8.20 -6.61 -0.14
N ASP A 211 -7.15 -5.89 -0.55
CA ASP A 211 -7.11 -5.24 -1.86
C ASP A 211 -6.80 -6.26 -2.94
N GLU A 212 -7.42 -6.09 -4.12
CA GLU A 212 -7.22 -6.95 -5.28
C GLU A 212 -6.59 -6.17 -6.42
N THR A 213 -5.49 -6.69 -6.96
CA THR A 213 -4.80 -6.13 -8.12
C THR A 213 -4.70 -7.15 -9.23
N VAL A 214 -4.95 -6.71 -10.48
CA VAL A 214 -4.88 -7.54 -11.69
C VAL A 214 -3.65 -7.14 -12.50
N PHE A 215 -2.82 -8.12 -12.81
CA PHE A 215 -1.64 -8.01 -13.66
C PHE A 215 -1.87 -8.74 -14.97
N GLU A 216 -1.39 -8.18 -16.08
CA GLU A 216 -1.32 -8.83 -17.38
C GLU A 216 -0.01 -9.64 -17.46
N ILE A 217 -0.09 -10.88 -17.99
CA ILE A 217 1.05 -11.83 -18.09
C ILE A 217 1.60 -11.90 -19.50
#